data_e29720de2d7bd6a30ef3f107c0c4400a
#
_entry.id   e29720de2d7bd6a30ef3f107c0c4400a
#
_cell.length_a   1.000
_cell.length_b   1.000
_cell.length_c   1.000
_cell.angle_alpha   90.00
_cell.angle_beta   90.00
_cell.angle_gamma   90.00
#
_symmetry.space_group_name_H-M   'P 1'
#
loop_
_entity.id
_entity.type
_entity.pdbx_description
1 polymer ?
#
loop_
_entity_poly.entity_id
_entity_poly.type
_entity_poly.pdbx_seq_one_letter_code
_entity_poly.pdbx_strand_id
1 'polypeptide(L)'
;MSCRLPERIAATCLLASLALPALAQHPEALNWCDALAQRLRSVEAESCRKLGMEPGKLRSVQGRPLMIRDVPAAPVKLSALKTESGKPVPQRPARIFIIGGIHGDELTSVSIVFRWMDWLGEAEARHYHWRIAPLSNPDGLLARPSRRTNGNGVDLNRNFPTPDWFAKALPYWAQRTGKDPRRFPGEKPMSEPETRWLHEEIERFKPDVIVSIHAPYGILDYDGPAQEPRRFGRLNLNRLGVYPGSLGNFGGVHKNIPVITIELPNAAAMPSPRDQRLIWDDMLAWIRKHIVPHTLS
;
A
#
# COMPACT_ATOMS: atom_id res chain seq x y z
N MET A 1 25.48 -77.79 -23.50
CA MET A 1 26.02 -76.53 -22.92
C MET A 1 25.14 -75.36 -23.44
N SER A 2 24.23 -74.96 -22.64
CA SER A 2 23.25 -73.88 -23.00
C SER A 2 23.58 -72.65 -22.24
N CYS A 3 23.96 -71.56 -22.94
CA CYS A 3 24.33 -70.28 -22.40
C CYS A 3 23.08 -69.41 -22.37
N ARG A 4 22.57 -69.03 -21.17
CA ARG A 4 21.47 -68.08 -20.99
C ARG A 4 22.08 -66.70 -20.84
N LEU A 5 21.61 -65.74 -21.66
CA LEU A 5 21.85 -64.28 -21.51
C LEU A 5 20.91 -63.70 -20.46
N PRO A 6 21.35 -62.72 -19.67
CA PRO A 6 20.48 -62.02 -18.70
C PRO A 6 19.65 -60.91 -19.36
N GLU A 7 18.36 -60.85 -18.98
CA GLU A 7 17.40 -59.78 -19.32
C GLU A 7 17.81 -58.44 -18.71
N ARG A 8 17.87 -57.43 -19.54
CA ARG A 8 18.03 -56.01 -19.09
C ARG A 8 16.68 -55.45 -18.64
N ILE A 9 16.55 -55.17 -17.36
CA ILE A 9 15.43 -54.44 -16.80
C ILE A 9 15.62 -52.96 -17.15
N ALA A 10 14.75 -52.43 -18.02
CA ALA A 10 14.66 -50.98 -18.29
C ALA A 10 13.87 -50.32 -17.19
N ALA A 11 14.54 -49.54 -16.34
CA ALA A 11 13.90 -48.70 -15.35
C ALA A 11 13.38 -47.43 -16.03
N THR A 12 12.07 -47.35 -16.22
CA THR A 12 11.38 -46.15 -16.71
C THR A 12 11.24 -45.18 -15.56
N CYS A 13 12.06 -44.12 -15.52
CA CYS A 13 11.87 -43.00 -14.62
C CYS A 13 10.64 -42.18 -15.04
N LEU A 14 9.53 -42.33 -14.33
CA LEU A 14 8.41 -41.39 -14.42
C LEU A 14 8.82 -40.08 -13.73
N LEU A 15 9.12 -39.06 -14.52
CA LEU A 15 9.21 -37.68 -14.05
C LEU A 15 7.79 -37.16 -13.76
N ALA A 16 7.38 -37.22 -12.51
CA ALA A 16 6.17 -36.56 -12.04
C ALA A 16 6.41 -35.06 -12.06
N SER A 17 5.90 -34.36 -13.05
CA SER A 17 5.84 -32.92 -13.12
C SER A 17 4.89 -32.46 -12.01
N LEU A 18 5.42 -31.96 -10.90
CA LEU A 18 4.67 -31.24 -9.89
C LEU A 18 4.24 -29.90 -10.49
N ALA A 19 3.08 -29.89 -11.14
CA ALA A 19 2.39 -28.66 -11.50
C ALA A 19 1.99 -27.98 -10.19
N LEU A 20 2.64 -26.86 -9.85
CA LEU A 20 2.19 -25.95 -8.79
C LEU A 20 0.75 -25.55 -9.13
N PRO A 21 -0.20 -25.61 -8.18
CA PRO A 21 -1.56 -25.16 -8.44
C PRO A 21 -1.50 -23.69 -8.82
N ALA A 22 -1.96 -23.35 -10.01
CA ALA A 22 -2.24 -21.99 -10.39
C ALA A 22 -3.23 -21.44 -9.34
N LEU A 23 -2.83 -20.44 -8.56
CA LEU A 23 -3.72 -19.73 -7.64
C LEU A 23 -4.92 -19.28 -8.46
N ALA A 24 -6.08 -19.86 -8.21
CA ALA A 24 -7.32 -19.49 -8.88
C ALA A 24 -7.58 -18.01 -8.60
N GLN A 25 -7.47 -17.18 -9.63
CA GLN A 25 -7.67 -15.75 -9.50
C GLN A 25 -9.13 -15.46 -9.15
N HIS A 26 -9.35 -14.63 -8.14
CA HIS A 26 -10.69 -14.25 -7.73
C HIS A 26 -11.41 -13.51 -8.88
N PRO A 27 -12.64 -13.88 -9.30
CA PRO A 27 -13.31 -13.27 -10.44
C PRO A 27 -13.45 -11.75 -10.35
N GLU A 28 -13.63 -11.22 -9.14
CA GLU A 28 -13.69 -9.77 -8.90
C GLU A 28 -12.37 -9.07 -9.19
N ALA A 29 -11.24 -9.73 -8.94
CA ALA A 29 -9.93 -9.18 -9.27
C ALA A 29 -9.73 -9.03 -10.78
N LEU A 30 -10.27 -9.93 -11.58
CA LEU A 30 -10.22 -9.84 -13.04
C LEU A 30 -10.96 -8.59 -13.55
N ASN A 31 -12.23 -8.43 -13.15
CA ASN A 31 -13.04 -7.27 -13.55
C ASN A 31 -12.45 -5.94 -13.03
N TRP A 32 -11.89 -5.96 -11.83
CA TRP A 32 -11.23 -4.80 -11.23
C TRP A 32 -10.00 -4.38 -12.03
N CYS A 33 -9.14 -5.34 -12.44
CA CYS A 33 -7.97 -5.07 -13.27
C CYS A 33 -8.36 -4.50 -14.64
N ASP A 34 -9.45 -4.98 -15.25
CA ASP A 34 -9.95 -4.45 -16.53
C ASP A 34 -10.43 -3.00 -16.40
N ALA A 35 -11.17 -2.69 -15.34
CA ALA A 35 -11.60 -1.33 -15.05
C ALA A 35 -10.44 -0.37 -14.84
N LEU A 36 -9.38 -0.84 -14.12
CA LEU A 36 -8.17 -0.04 -13.94
C LEU A 36 -7.40 0.21 -15.22
N ALA A 37 -7.18 -0.82 -16.05
CA ALA A 37 -6.48 -0.70 -17.31
C ALA A 37 -7.17 0.26 -18.28
N GLN A 38 -8.51 0.31 -18.27
CA GLN A 38 -9.27 1.29 -19.04
C GLN A 38 -9.10 2.73 -18.53
N ARG A 39 -8.78 2.90 -17.25
CA ARG A 39 -8.62 4.21 -16.60
C ARG A 39 -7.19 4.71 -16.55
N LEU A 40 -6.24 3.82 -16.31
CA LEU A 40 -4.82 4.09 -16.08
C LEU A 40 -3.97 3.44 -17.17
N ARG A 41 -3.42 4.23 -18.08
CA ARG A 41 -2.55 3.71 -19.16
C ARG A 41 -1.28 3.02 -18.65
N SER A 42 -0.89 3.28 -17.41
CA SER A 42 0.28 2.70 -16.73
C SER A 42 0.01 1.33 -16.10
N VAL A 43 -1.23 0.87 -16.09
CA VAL A 43 -1.63 -0.42 -15.50
C VAL A 43 -2.16 -1.32 -16.62
N GLU A 44 -1.42 -2.37 -16.92
CA GLU A 44 -1.86 -3.38 -17.87
C GLU A 44 -2.73 -4.42 -17.15
N ALA A 45 -3.89 -4.77 -17.74
CA ALA A 45 -4.83 -5.69 -17.13
C ALA A 45 -4.22 -7.06 -16.82
N GLU A 46 -3.45 -7.62 -17.74
CA GLU A 46 -2.82 -8.94 -17.55
C GLU A 46 -1.76 -8.91 -16.44
N SER A 47 -0.90 -7.89 -16.41
CA SER A 47 0.08 -7.69 -15.33
C SER A 47 -0.61 -7.54 -13.98
N CYS A 48 -1.69 -6.75 -13.91
CA CYS A 48 -2.50 -6.59 -12.70
C CYS A 48 -3.07 -7.92 -12.21
N ARG A 49 -3.63 -8.75 -13.10
CA ARG A 49 -4.19 -10.07 -12.74
C ARG A 49 -3.17 -11.01 -12.12
N LYS A 50 -1.90 -10.93 -12.56
CA LYS A 50 -0.79 -11.76 -12.03
C LYS A 50 -0.35 -11.38 -10.61
N LEU A 51 -0.79 -10.20 -10.10
CA LEU A 51 -0.38 -9.72 -8.78
C LEU A 51 -1.01 -10.47 -7.60
N GLY A 52 -2.02 -11.32 -7.82
CA GLY A 52 -2.68 -12.05 -6.73
C GLY A 52 -3.42 -11.10 -5.77
N MET A 53 -4.16 -10.12 -6.32
CA MET A 53 -4.99 -9.22 -5.53
C MET A 53 -6.20 -9.95 -4.97
N GLU A 54 -6.54 -9.68 -3.71
CA GLU A 54 -7.70 -10.27 -3.03
C GLU A 54 -8.71 -9.17 -2.65
N PRO A 55 -10.01 -9.43 -2.77
CA PRO A 55 -11.02 -8.49 -2.31
C PRO A 55 -11.07 -8.45 -0.77
N GLY A 56 -11.09 -7.26 -0.22
CA GLY A 56 -11.39 -7.02 1.18
C GLY A 56 -12.84 -7.40 1.54
N LYS A 57 -13.15 -7.42 2.83
CA LYS A 57 -14.50 -7.73 3.33
C LYS A 57 -15.53 -6.65 2.99
N LEU A 58 -15.10 -5.41 2.95
CA LEU A 58 -15.95 -4.26 2.63
C LEU A 58 -15.89 -3.91 1.15
N ARG A 59 -16.89 -3.19 0.71
CA ARG A 59 -17.02 -2.63 -0.64
C ARG A 59 -17.03 -1.11 -0.53
N SER A 60 -16.68 -0.44 -1.63
CA SER A 60 -16.88 1.01 -1.74
C SER A 60 -18.38 1.37 -1.66
N VAL A 61 -18.69 2.64 -1.54
CA VAL A 61 -20.08 3.14 -1.54
C VAL A 61 -20.87 2.62 -2.76
N GLN A 62 -20.24 2.53 -3.93
CA GLN A 62 -20.88 2.05 -5.16
C GLN A 62 -20.72 0.53 -5.37
N GLY A 63 -20.36 -0.22 -4.32
CA GLY A 63 -20.27 -1.68 -4.35
C GLY A 63 -19.02 -2.24 -5.02
N ARG A 64 -18.03 -1.41 -5.36
CA ARG A 64 -16.77 -1.88 -5.97
C ARG A 64 -15.88 -2.59 -4.95
N PRO A 65 -15.12 -3.63 -5.36
CA PRO A 65 -14.22 -4.32 -4.46
C PRO A 65 -13.06 -3.40 -4.02
N LEU A 66 -12.72 -3.45 -2.74
CA LEU A 66 -11.56 -2.82 -2.15
C LEU A 66 -10.46 -3.88 -2.10
N MET A 67 -9.49 -3.78 -3.02
CA MET A 67 -8.52 -4.84 -3.26
C MET A 67 -7.26 -4.66 -2.42
N ILE A 68 -6.76 -5.76 -1.91
CA ILE A 68 -5.54 -5.83 -1.10
C ILE A 68 -4.58 -6.88 -1.67
N ARG A 69 -3.29 -6.66 -1.52
CA ARG A 69 -2.24 -7.66 -1.74
C ARG A 69 -1.47 -7.86 -0.46
N ASP A 70 -1.30 -9.12 -0.06
CA ASP A 70 -0.46 -9.52 1.05
C ASP A 70 0.76 -10.26 0.52
N VAL A 71 1.97 -9.81 0.86
CA VAL A 71 3.23 -10.41 0.41
C VAL A 71 4.09 -10.67 1.64
N PRO A 72 4.04 -11.89 2.19
CA PRO A 72 4.89 -12.27 3.31
C PRO A 72 6.37 -12.11 3.00
N ALA A 73 7.16 -11.78 4.01
CA ALA A 73 8.61 -11.73 3.84
C ALA A 73 9.17 -13.08 3.41
N ALA A 74 10.20 -13.05 2.58
CA ALA A 74 10.94 -14.27 2.25
C ALA A 74 11.55 -14.89 3.54
N PRO A 75 11.60 -16.22 3.64
CA PRO A 75 12.22 -16.88 4.79
C PRO A 75 13.66 -16.44 4.97
N VAL A 76 13.97 -15.84 6.11
CA VAL A 76 15.34 -15.46 6.49
C VAL A 76 15.79 -16.40 7.60
N LYS A 77 16.97 -16.99 7.47
CA LYS A 77 17.61 -17.69 8.60
C LYS A 77 17.99 -16.63 9.63
N LEU A 78 17.20 -16.48 10.69
CA LEU A 78 17.39 -15.52 11.80
C LEU A 78 18.79 -15.60 12.43
N SER A 79 19.46 -16.75 12.32
CA SER A 79 20.84 -16.95 12.80
C SER A 79 21.90 -16.14 12.03
N ALA A 80 21.58 -15.56 10.89
CA ALA A 80 22.51 -14.78 10.06
C ALA A 80 22.49 -13.27 10.33
N LEU A 81 21.52 -12.78 11.12
CA LEU A 81 21.36 -11.36 11.40
C LEU A 81 22.08 -10.99 12.71
N LYS A 82 23.40 -10.86 12.65
CA LYS A 82 24.12 -10.09 13.68
C LYS A 82 23.96 -8.61 13.36
N THR A 83 23.35 -7.86 14.28
CA THR A 83 23.33 -6.39 14.16
C THR A 83 24.72 -5.86 14.46
N GLU A 84 25.30 -5.06 13.58
CA GLU A 84 26.57 -4.35 13.79
C GLU A 84 26.54 -3.43 15.03
N SER A 85 25.37 -3.16 15.58
CA SER A 85 25.15 -2.20 16.68
C SER A 85 24.81 -2.82 18.03
N GLY A 86 24.85 -4.17 18.18
CA GLY A 86 24.50 -4.84 19.45
C GLY A 86 23.00 -4.75 19.86
N LYS A 87 22.15 -4.23 19.00
CA LYS A 87 20.70 -4.20 19.24
C LYS A 87 20.08 -5.60 19.05
N PRO A 88 19.02 -5.94 19.79
CA PRO A 88 18.33 -7.22 19.61
C PRO A 88 17.90 -7.40 18.14
N VAL A 89 18.14 -8.59 17.58
CA VAL A 89 17.65 -8.94 16.25
C VAL A 89 16.13 -8.95 16.30
N PRO A 90 15.43 -8.28 15.37
CA PRO A 90 13.98 -8.32 15.33
C PRO A 90 13.47 -9.76 15.23
N GLN A 91 12.52 -10.14 16.06
CA GLN A 91 11.96 -11.51 16.07
C GLN A 91 11.05 -11.79 14.87
N ARG A 92 10.68 -10.76 14.12
CA ARG A 92 9.86 -10.85 12.92
C ARG A 92 10.29 -9.80 11.87
N PRO A 93 9.94 -10.00 10.59
CA PRO A 93 10.08 -8.98 9.57
C PRO A 93 9.27 -7.72 9.87
N ALA A 94 9.81 -6.55 9.49
CA ALA A 94 9.03 -5.32 9.57
C ALA A 94 7.83 -5.38 8.60
N ARG A 95 6.69 -4.88 9.07
CA ARG A 95 5.42 -4.83 8.36
C ARG A 95 5.21 -3.46 7.75
N ILE A 96 5.11 -3.40 6.43
CA ILE A 96 4.95 -2.15 5.68
C ILE A 96 3.57 -2.15 5.03
N PHE A 97 2.78 -1.12 5.29
CA PHE A 97 1.50 -0.95 4.64
C PHE A 97 1.56 0.20 3.63
N ILE A 98 1.44 -0.12 2.33
CA ILE A 98 1.36 0.87 1.26
C ILE A 98 -0.11 1.14 0.95
N ILE A 99 -0.47 2.43 0.92
CA ILE A 99 -1.82 2.90 0.62
C ILE A 99 -1.74 3.89 -0.54
N GLY A 100 -2.38 3.53 -1.68
CA GLY A 100 -2.54 4.39 -2.83
C GLY A 100 -3.98 4.79 -3.07
N GLY A 101 -4.19 5.84 -3.85
CA GLY A 101 -5.50 6.21 -4.37
C GLY A 101 -6.56 6.51 -3.32
N ILE A 102 -6.20 7.11 -2.17
CA ILE A 102 -7.18 7.66 -1.22
C ILE A 102 -7.99 8.77 -1.90
N HIS A 103 -7.32 9.61 -2.70
CA HIS A 103 -7.96 10.58 -3.55
C HIS A 103 -8.01 10.03 -4.98
N GLY A 104 -9.23 9.91 -5.54
CA GLY A 104 -9.41 9.24 -6.81
C GLY A 104 -8.93 10.03 -8.03
N ASP A 105 -8.72 11.34 -7.90
CA ASP A 105 -8.17 12.20 -8.96
C ASP A 105 -6.63 12.27 -8.97
N GLU A 106 -5.96 11.61 -8.06
CA GLU A 106 -4.50 11.49 -7.98
C GLU A 106 -4.03 10.18 -8.67
N LEU A 107 -4.17 10.11 -10.00
CA LEU A 107 -3.96 8.90 -10.81
C LEU A 107 -2.57 8.28 -10.62
N THR A 108 -1.56 9.12 -10.46
CA THR A 108 -0.17 8.68 -10.30
C THR A 108 0.07 7.99 -8.96
N SER A 109 -0.72 8.31 -7.93
CA SER A 109 -0.65 7.66 -6.62
C SER A 109 -1.00 6.17 -6.70
N VAL A 110 -1.91 5.80 -7.61
CA VAL A 110 -2.24 4.40 -7.91
C VAL A 110 -1.16 3.78 -8.81
N SER A 111 -0.81 4.46 -9.89
CA SER A 111 0.12 3.98 -10.91
C SER A 111 1.49 3.59 -10.35
N ILE A 112 2.04 4.40 -9.44
CA ILE A 112 3.37 4.13 -8.85
C ILE A 112 3.33 2.90 -7.93
N VAL A 113 2.21 2.66 -7.22
CA VAL A 113 2.06 1.47 -6.38
C VAL A 113 2.09 0.20 -7.22
N PHE A 114 1.45 0.20 -8.41
CA PHE A 114 1.56 -0.92 -9.34
C PHE A 114 3.01 -1.14 -9.79
N ARG A 115 3.73 -0.09 -10.12
CA ARG A 115 5.16 -0.18 -10.47
C ARG A 115 6.00 -0.75 -9.31
N TRP A 116 5.75 -0.34 -8.08
CA TRP A 116 6.48 -0.83 -6.92
C TRP A 116 6.15 -2.29 -6.58
N MET A 117 4.94 -2.75 -6.88
CA MET A 117 4.60 -4.16 -6.71
C MET A 117 5.45 -5.09 -7.59
N ASP A 118 5.97 -4.63 -8.73
CA ASP A 118 6.91 -5.38 -9.56
C ASP A 118 8.28 -5.55 -8.88
N TRP A 119 8.65 -4.65 -7.97
CA TRP A 119 9.96 -4.63 -7.30
C TRP A 119 9.99 -5.35 -5.95
N LEU A 120 8.86 -5.86 -5.46
CA LEU A 120 8.79 -6.52 -4.15
C LEU A 120 9.64 -7.79 -4.03
N GLY A 121 9.93 -8.45 -5.16
CA GLY A 121 10.81 -9.63 -5.21
C GLY A 121 12.31 -9.33 -5.14
N GLU A 122 12.71 -8.06 -5.22
CA GLU A 122 14.11 -7.66 -5.18
C GLU A 122 14.74 -7.93 -3.81
N ALA A 123 16.08 -8.05 -3.79
CA ALA A 123 16.85 -8.49 -2.64
C ALA A 123 16.55 -7.71 -1.36
N GLU A 124 16.39 -6.38 -1.46
CA GLU A 124 16.10 -5.51 -0.31
C GLU A 124 14.64 -5.58 0.12
N ALA A 125 13.69 -5.57 -0.85
CA ALA A 125 12.27 -5.50 -0.57
C ALA A 125 11.69 -6.81 -0.02
N ARG A 126 12.20 -7.96 -0.45
CA ARG A 126 11.68 -9.28 -0.08
C ARG A 126 11.84 -9.62 1.42
N HIS A 127 12.59 -8.85 2.17
CA HIS A 127 12.79 -9.05 3.61
C HIS A 127 11.68 -8.48 4.48
N TYR A 128 10.78 -7.69 3.91
CA TYR A 128 9.65 -7.08 4.58
C TYR A 128 8.36 -7.85 4.33
N HIS A 129 7.43 -7.76 5.28
CA HIS A 129 6.06 -8.20 5.06
C HIS A 129 5.24 -7.01 4.55
N TRP A 130 4.81 -7.10 3.31
CA TRP A 130 4.06 -6.04 2.65
C TRP A 130 2.58 -6.30 2.68
N ARG A 131 1.83 -5.27 3.02
CA ARG A 131 0.40 -5.18 2.77
C ARG A 131 0.15 -3.97 1.89
N ILE A 132 -0.66 -4.12 0.83
CA ILE A 132 -0.74 -3.10 -0.20
C ILE A 132 -2.19 -2.92 -0.60
N ALA A 133 -2.72 -1.71 -0.40
CA ALA A 133 -3.99 -1.21 -0.88
C ALA A 133 -3.73 -0.23 -2.04
N PRO A 134 -3.61 -0.68 -3.29
CA PRO A 134 -3.17 0.20 -4.38
C PRO A 134 -4.22 1.23 -4.78
N LEU A 135 -5.49 1.00 -4.47
CA LEU A 135 -6.60 1.89 -4.76
C LEU A 135 -7.63 1.85 -3.63
N SER A 136 -7.62 2.87 -2.79
CA SER A 136 -8.52 2.97 -1.64
C SER A 136 -9.87 3.62 -1.98
N ASN A 137 -9.93 4.41 -3.06
CA ASN A 137 -11.11 5.12 -3.52
C ASN A 137 -11.46 4.77 -4.98
N PRO A 138 -11.96 3.57 -5.24
CA PRO A 138 -12.33 3.17 -6.61
C PRO A 138 -13.47 4.00 -7.20
N ASP A 139 -14.39 4.50 -6.36
CA ASP A 139 -15.50 5.32 -6.82
C ASP A 139 -15.04 6.68 -7.32
N GLY A 140 -14.07 7.29 -6.64
CA GLY A 140 -13.46 8.53 -7.06
C GLY A 140 -12.61 8.37 -8.32
N LEU A 141 -11.77 7.33 -8.40
CA LEU A 141 -10.92 7.07 -9.56
C LEU A 141 -11.71 6.79 -10.83
N LEU A 142 -12.72 5.93 -10.74
CA LEU A 142 -13.50 5.46 -11.89
C LEU A 142 -14.63 6.41 -12.29
N ALA A 143 -14.88 7.46 -11.51
CA ALA A 143 -15.78 8.54 -11.92
C ALA A 143 -15.27 9.24 -13.19
N ARG A 144 -16.19 9.89 -13.92
CA ARG A 144 -15.86 10.66 -15.14
C ARG A 144 -16.44 12.07 -15.02
N PRO A 145 -15.59 13.09 -14.77
CA PRO A 145 -14.14 13.03 -14.48
C PRO A 145 -13.86 12.34 -13.15
N SER A 146 -12.60 11.88 -12.94
CA SER A 146 -12.15 11.41 -11.63
C SER A 146 -12.26 12.51 -10.60
N ARG A 147 -12.55 12.13 -9.35
CA ARG A 147 -12.74 13.08 -8.25
C ARG A 147 -11.97 12.67 -7.00
N ARG A 148 -11.61 13.64 -6.20
CA ARG A 148 -10.90 13.43 -4.94
C ARG A 148 -11.68 12.57 -3.97
N THR A 149 -12.97 12.88 -3.81
CA THR A 149 -13.89 12.27 -2.84
C THR A 149 -14.43 10.93 -3.31
N ASN A 150 -14.95 10.14 -2.38
CA ASN A 150 -15.59 8.85 -2.67
C ASN A 150 -17.03 9.00 -3.26
N GLY A 151 -17.78 7.89 -3.27
CA GLY A 151 -19.16 7.82 -3.77
C GLY A 151 -20.12 8.79 -3.10
N ASN A 152 -19.93 9.05 -1.80
CA ASN A 152 -20.74 9.97 -0.99
C ASN A 152 -20.23 11.43 -1.00
N GLY A 153 -19.16 11.74 -1.73
CA GLY A 153 -18.57 13.07 -1.72
C GLY A 153 -17.71 13.37 -0.50
N VAL A 154 -17.22 12.36 0.22
CA VAL A 154 -16.38 12.48 1.40
C VAL A 154 -14.90 12.38 1.03
N ASP A 155 -14.08 13.27 1.59
CA ASP A 155 -12.62 13.16 1.58
C ASP A 155 -12.20 12.08 2.58
N LEU A 156 -11.81 10.91 2.08
CA LEU A 156 -11.44 9.76 2.91
C LEU A 156 -10.26 10.08 3.85
N ASN A 157 -9.36 10.99 3.43
CA ASN A 157 -8.24 11.45 4.26
C ASN A 157 -8.64 12.55 5.26
N ARG A 158 -9.94 12.65 5.58
CA ARG A 158 -10.54 13.47 6.64
C ARG A 158 -11.55 12.67 7.48
N ASN A 159 -11.71 11.38 7.19
CA ASN A 159 -12.75 10.55 7.78
C ASN A 159 -12.22 9.50 8.79
N PHE A 160 -10.91 9.46 9.08
CA PHE A 160 -10.32 8.57 10.09
C PHE A 160 -10.72 8.97 11.51
N PRO A 161 -10.81 8.00 12.45
CA PRO A 161 -11.30 8.24 13.81
C PRO A 161 -10.19 8.84 14.71
N THR A 162 -9.92 10.12 14.53
CA THR A 162 -9.04 10.85 15.44
C THR A 162 -9.81 11.29 16.68
N PRO A 163 -9.20 11.34 17.89
CA PRO A 163 -9.90 11.69 19.14
C PRO A 163 -10.60 13.04 19.12
N ASP A 164 -10.04 13.98 18.36
CA ASP A 164 -10.56 15.33 18.22
C ASP A 164 -11.54 15.52 17.05
N TRP A 165 -11.90 14.44 16.34
CA TRP A 165 -12.68 14.53 15.10
C TRP A 165 -14.01 15.26 15.30
N PHE A 166 -14.81 14.85 16.31
CA PHE A 166 -16.11 15.47 16.56
C PHE A 166 -16.03 16.97 16.92
N ALA A 167 -14.97 17.34 17.63
CA ALA A 167 -14.78 18.74 18.03
C ALA A 167 -14.19 19.61 16.90
N LYS A 168 -13.41 19.04 15.98
CA LYS A 168 -12.59 19.83 15.07
C LYS A 168 -12.87 19.62 13.59
N ALA A 169 -13.28 18.41 13.12
CA ALA A 169 -13.31 18.13 11.68
C ALA A 169 -14.31 19.02 10.92
N LEU A 170 -15.55 19.10 11.36
CA LEU A 170 -16.56 19.96 10.73
C LEU A 170 -16.27 21.45 10.90
N PRO A 171 -15.88 21.96 12.10
CA PRO A 171 -15.42 23.34 12.24
C PRO A 171 -14.22 23.68 11.35
N TYR A 172 -13.23 22.80 11.27
CA TYR A 172 -12.08 22.98 10.38
C TYR A 172 -12.53 23.11 8.91
N TRP A 173 -13.35 22.16 8.44
CA TRP A 173 -13.89 22.19 7.10
C TRP A 173 -14.66 23.49 6.81
N ALA A 174 -15.52 23.92 7.74
CA ALA A 174 -16.31 25.13 7.55
C ALA A 174 -15.48 26.41 7.54
N GLN A 175 -14.56 26.55 8.51
CA GLN A 175 -13.86 27.81 8.78
C GLN A 175 -12.54 27.95 8.02
N ARG A 176 -11.82 26.83 7.83
CA ARG A 176 -10.48 26.84 7.21
C ARG A 176 -10.50 26.52 5.73
N THR A 177 -11.51 25.79 5.24
CA THR A 177 -11.62 25.45 3.83
C THR A 177 -12.78 26.15 3.13
N GLY A 178 -13.57 26.97 3.83
CA GLY A 178 -14.73 27.62 3.26
C GLY A 178 -15.81 26.64 2.80
N LYS A 179 -15.92 25.49 3.45
CA LYS A 179 -16.81 24.38 3.06
C LYS A 179 -16.51 23.81 1.66
N ASP A 180 -15.24 23.81 1.26
CA ASP A 180 -14.82 23.17 0.00
C ASP A 180 -15.36 21.73 -0.04
N PRO A 181 -16.24 21.37 -0.99
CA PRO A 181 -16.83 20.03 -1.07
C PRO A 181 -15.77 18.95 -1.33
N ARG A 182 -14.63 19.31 -1.89
CA ARG A 182 -13.50 18.36 -2.08
C ARG A 182 -12.85 17.94 -0.76
N ARG A 183 -13.11 18.64 0.34
CA ARG A 183 -12.52 18.41 1.66
C ARG A 183 -13.54 18.08 2.73
N PHE A 184 -14.74 17.69 2.33
CA PHE A 184 -15.80 17.33 3.27
C PHE A 184 -15.40 16.08 4.06
N PRO A 185 -15.36 16.14 5.41
CA PRO A 185 -14.86 15.03 6.23
C PRO A 185 -15.89 13.92 6.46
N GLY A 186 -17.11 14.06 5.93
CA GLY A 186 -18.26 13.24 6.29
C GLY A 186 -18.99 13.79 7.53
N GLU A 187 -20.10 13.16 7.89
CA GLU A 187 -20.91 13.58 9.05
C GLU A 187 -20.38 13.05 10.39
N LYS A 188 -19.62 11.96 10.34
CA LYS A 188 -18.97 11.32 11.49
C LYS A 188 -17.69 10.59 11.05
N PRO A 189 -16.75 10.35 11.96
CA PRO A 189 -15.57 9.56 11.63
C PRO A 189 -16.01 8.15 11.23
N MET A 190 -15.29 7.55 10.27
CA MET A 190 -15.59 6.21 9.75
C MET A 190 -17.01 6.07 9.18
N SER A 191 -17.62 7.16 8.72
CA SER A 191 -18.89 7.08 7.97
C SER A 191 -18.73 6.28 6.68
N GLU A 192 -17.57 6.35 6.05
CA GLU A 192 -17.31 5.75 4.75
C GLU A 192 -16.79 4.31 4.83
N PRO A 193 -17.31 3.40 3.99
CA PRO A 193 -16.86 2.01 4.01
C PRO A 193 -15.37 1.87 3.65
N GLU A 194 -14.84 2.71 2.77
CA GLU A 194 -13.44 2.72 2.39
C GLU A 194 -12.54 3.07 3.58
N THR A 195 -12.92 4.06 4.38
CA THR A 195 -12.17 4.44 5.59
C THR A 195 -12.25 3.34 6.64
N ARG A 196 -13.44 2.72 6.84
CA ARG A 196 -13.57 1.58 7.75
C ARG A 196 -12.68 0.42 7.33
N TRP A 197 -12.64 0.13 6.03
CA TRP A 197 -11.78 -0.92 5.49
C TRP A 197 -10.30 -0.65 5.77
N LEU A 198 -9.80 0.55 5.45
CA LEU A 198 -8.41 0.91 5.74
C LEU A 198 -8.09 0.84 7.23
N HIS A 199 -8.99 1.31 8.07
CA HIS A 199 -8.87 1.20 9.52
C HIS A 199 -8.76 -0.26 9.98
N GLU A 200 -9.67 -1.14 9.52
CA GLU A 200 -9.63 -2.58 9.84
C GLU A 200 -8.33 -3.24 9.35
N GLU A 201 -7.83 -2.85 8.18
CA GLU A 201 -6.57 -3.35 7.64
C GLU A 201 -5.38 -2.92 8.51
N ILE A 202 -5.35 -1.68 8.97
CA ILE A 202 -4.32 -1.17 9.90
C ILE A 202 -4.36 -1.93 11.22
N GLU A 203 -5.54 -2.07 11.83
CA GLU A 203 -5.70 -2.77 13.11
C GLU A 203 -5.34 -4.27 13.02
N ARG A 204 -5.68 -4.93 11.92
CA ARG A 204 -5.38 -6.35 11.70
C ARG A 204 -3.91 -6.60 11.36
N PHE A 205 -3.35 -5.82 10.46
CA PHE A 205 -1.98 -6.00 9.98
C PHE A 205 -0.96 -5.49 11.00
N LYS A 206 -1.30 -4.47 11.79
CA LYS A 206 -0.43 -3.80 12.76
C LYS A 206 0.90 -3.40 12.11
N PRO A 207 0.88 -2.49 11.13
CA PRO A 207 2.09 -2.09 10.40
C PRO A 207 3.09 -1.41 11.33
N ASP A 208 4.37 -1.58 11.04
CA ASP A 208 5.46 -0.83 11.69
C ASP A 208 5.68 0.52 11.02
N VAL A 209 5.21 0.67 9.78
CA VAL A 209 5.19 1.92 9.01
C VAL A 209 4.06 1.89 7.98
N ILE A 210 3.43 3.02 7.78
CA ILE A 210 2.46 3.27 6.69
C ILE A 210 3.11 4.19 5.66
N VAL A 211 2.99 3.84 4.38
CA VAL A 211 3.41 4.68 3.25
C VAL A 211 2.16 5.07 2.47
N SER A 212 1.77 6.33 2.56
CA SER A 212 0.60 6.90 1.88
C SER A 212 1.04 7.68 0.66
N ILE A 213 0.49 7.32 -0.52
CA ILE A 213 0.89 7.93 -1.79
C ILE A 213 -0.19 8.90 -2.25
N HIS A 214 0.25 10.11 -2.55
CA HIS A 214 -0.54 11.24 -2.99
C HIS A 214 0.08 11.97 -4.18
N ALA A 215 -0.59 12.98 -4.67
CA ALA A 215 -0.15 13.98 -5.65
C ALA A 215 -1.04 15.26 -5.51
N PRO A 216 -0.61 16.47 -5.99
CA PRO A 216 0.50 16.71 -6.93
C PRO A 216 1.64 17.57 -6.35
N TYR A 217 1.90 17.61 -5.05
CA TYR A 217 2.74 18.66 -4.45
C TYR A 217 4.26 18.48 -4.63
N GLY A 218 4.74 17.31 -5.02
CA GLY A 218 6.16 17.07 -5.26
C GLY A 218 7.03 17.14 -4.00
N ILE A 219 6.53 16.68 -2.86
CA ILE A 219 7.19 16.74 -1.55
C ILE A 219 7.06 15.42 -0.77
N LEU A 220 7.77 15.34 0.35
CA LEU A 220 7.49 14.38 1.40
C LEU A 220 6.81 15.08 2.57
N ASP A 221 5.88 14.37 3.21
CA ASP A 221 5.37 14.73 4.54
C ASP A 221 5.54 13.53 5.47
N TYR A 222 5.59 13.78 6.76
CA TYR A 222 5.84 12.75 7.75
C TYR A 222 5.13 13.06 9.07
N ASP A 223 4.42 12.05 9.58
CA ASP A 223 3.81 12.07 10.90
C ASP A 223 4.25 10.83 11.68
N GLY A 224 4.71 11.00 12.91
CA GLY A 224 5.02 9.85 13.77
C GLY A 224 6.28 9.99 14.63
N PRO A 225 6.62 8.92 15.38
CA PRO A 225 7.62 8.95 16.43
C PRO A 225 9.05 8.75 15.95
N ALA A 226 9.28 8.14 14.78
CA ALA A 226 10.63 7.88 14.28
C ALA A 226 11.29 9.15 13.73
N GLN A 227 12.61 9.09 13.49
CA GLN A 227 13.30 10.19 12.83
C GLN A 227 12.74 10.39 11.41
N GLU A 228 12.26 11.59 11.11
CA GLU A 228 11.70 11.93 9.83
C GLU A 228 12.70 11.76 8.67
N PRO A 229 12.24 11.35 7.48
CA PRO A 229 13.08 11.34 6.27
C PRO A 229 13.33 12.78 5.80
N ARG A 230 14.54 13.06 5.34
CA ARG A 230 14.85 14.37 4.76
C ARG A 230 14.43 14.50 3.31
N ARG A 231 14.58 13.40 2.56
CA ARG A 231 14.33 13.36 1.10
C ARG A 231 14.17 11.91 0.64
N PHE A 232 13.31 11.71 -0.38
CA PHE A 232 13.30 10.50 -1.22
C PHE A 232 13.37 10.93 -2.69
N GLY A 233 14.40 10.48 -3.41
CA GLY A 233 14.66 10.95 -4.76
C GLY A 233 14.81 12.48 -4.80
N ARG A 234 13.90 13.14 -5.50
CA ARG A 234 13.83 14.62 -5.57
C ARG A 234 12.81 15.25 -4.63
N LEU A 235 12.06 14.43 -3.90
CA LEU A 235 11.03 14.89 -2.97
C LEU A 235 11.68 15.25 -1.64
N ASN A 236 11.70 16.52 -1.30
CA ASN A 236 12.21 17.00 -0.02
C ASN A 236 11.09 17.02 1.02
N LEU A 237 11.46 16.83 2.29
CA LEU A 237 10.53 16.98 3.40
C LEU A 237 10.00 18.42 3.44
N ASN A 238 8.67 18.52 3.41
CA ASN A 238 7.94 19.76 3.63
C ASN A 238 6.62 19.41 4.32
N ARG A 239 6.53 19.66 5.61
CA ARG A 239 5.39 19.23 6.42
C ARG A 239 4.10 19.95 6.01
N LEU A 240 3.11 19.17 5.61
CA LEU A 240 1.78 19.67 5.26
C LEU A 240 0.93 20.00 6.50
N GLY A 241 1.31 19.40 7.63
CA GLY A 241 0.60 19.56 8.90
C GLY A 241 -0.45 18.48 9.13
N VAL A 242 -0.89 18.42 10.39
CA VAL A 242 -1.82 17.40 10.89
C VAL A 242 -3.25 17.94 10.80
N TYR A 243 -4.13 17.19 10.14
CA TYR A 243 -5.53 17.58 9.95
C TYR A 243 -6.47 16.65 10.73
N PRO A 244 -7.59 17.16 11.29
CA PRO A 244 -8.60 16.32 11.92
C PRO A 244 -9.09 15.24 10.93
N GLY A 245 -9.06 13.99 11.35
CA GLY A 245 -9.49 12.86 10.53
C GLY A 245 -8.55 12.43 9.39
N SER A 246 -7.33 12.98 9.30
CA SER A 246 -6.34 12.51 8.32
C SER A 246 -5.67 11.20 8.77
N LEU A 247 -5.15 10.45 7.80
CA LEU A 247 -4.39 9.23 8.06
C LEU A 247 -3.11 9.51 8.86
N GLY A 248 -2.41 10.63 8.56
CA GLY A 248 -1.24 11.07 9.32
C GLY A 248 -1.57 11.36 10.79
N ASN A 249 -2.69 12.05 11.05
CA ASN A 249 -3.17 12.29 12.41
C ASN A 249 -3.54 10.95 13.11
N PHE A 250 -4.34 10.11 12.46
CA PHE A 250 -4.75 8.82 13.01
C PHE A 250 -3.56 7.89 13.26
N GLY A 251 -2.77 7.60 12.21
CA GLY A 251 -1.65 6.66 12.28
C GLY A 251 -0.45 7.24 13.03
N GLY A 252 0.03 8.42 12.60
CA GLY A 252 1.28 9.01 13.09
C GLY A 252 1.16 9.56 14.51
N VAL A 253 0.13 10.37 14.77
CA VAL A 253 -0.02 11.06 16.06
C VAL A 253 -0.68 10.16 17.10
N HIS A 254 -1.79 9.49 16.76
CA HIS A 254 -2.58 8.77 17.78
C HIS A 254 -2.23 7.29 17.90
N LYS A 255 -1.88 6.62 16.81
CA LYS A 255 -1.47 5.20 16.85
C LYS A 255 0.03 5.01 17.05
N ASN A 256 0.81 6.09 17.02
CA ASN A 256 2.26 6.05 17.13
C ASN A 256 2.92 5.14 16.06
N ILE A 257 2.31 5.05 14.88
CA ILE A 257 2.79 4.35 13.71
C ILE A 257 3.36 5.39 12.75
N PRO A 258 4.63 5.36 12.37
CA PRO A 258 5.18 6.27 11.36
C PRO A 258 4.35 6.26 10.08
N VAL A 259 3.89 7.43 9.64
CA VAL A 259 3.19 7.64 8.37
C VAL A 259 4.07 8.50 7.47
N ILE A 260 4.57 7.92 6.40
CA ILE A 260 5.29 8.63 5.34
C ILE A 260 4.26 8.99 4.27
N THR A 261 4.07 10.28 4.02
CA THR A 261 3.25 10.73 2.91
C THR A 261 4.14 11.15 1.74
N ILE A 262 4.05 10.43 0.63
CA ILE A 262 4.77 10.71 -0.61
C ILE A 262 3.83 11.45 -1.54
N GLU A 263 4.05 12.72 -1.73
CA GLU A 263 3.33 13.56 -2.68
C GLU A 263 4.10 13.61 -4.01
N LEU A 264 3.62 12.88 -4.99
CA LEU A 264 4.21 12.91 -6.33
C LEU A 264 4.02 14.28 -6.99
N PRO A 265 4.90 14.69 -7.91
CA PRO A 265 4.86 16.07 -8.45
C PRO A 265 3.70 16.34 -9.42
N ASN A 266 3.00 15.31 -9.89
CA ASN A 266 1.88 15.47 -10.83
C ASN A 266 0.83 14.38 -10.61
N ALA A 267 -0.45 14.75 -10.62
CA ALA A 267 -1.56 13.81 -10.40
C ALA A 267 -1.86 12.90 -11.60
N ALA A 268 -1.45 13.28 -12.82
CA ALA A 268 -1.78 12.57 -14.06
C ALA A 268 -0.56 12.02 -14.82
N ALA A 269 0.61 12.64 -14.66
CA ALA A 269 1.86 12.25 -15.33
C ALA A 269 2.84 11.63 -14.33
N MET A 270 3.21 10.38 -14.56
CA MET A 270 4.18 9.66 -13.74
C MET A 270 5.55 10.34 -13.74
N PRO A 271 6.28 10.34 -12.62
CA PRO A 271 7.69 10.69 -12.60
C PRO A 271 8.50 9.83 -13.59
N SER A 272 9.70 10.28 -13.97
CA SER A 272 10.59 9.47 -14.82
C SER A 272 10.87 8.10 -14.14
N PRO A 273 11.17 7.03 -14.92
CA PRO A 273 11.54 5.73 -14.33
C PRO A 273 12.70 5.83 -13.33
N ARG A 274 13.65 6.72 -13.60
CA ARG A 274 14.77 7.02 -12.69
C ARG A 274 14.28 7.63 -11.37
N ASP A 275 13.37 8.60 -11.42
CA ASP A 275 12.87 9.25 -10.21
C ASP A 275 11.99 8.28 -9.40
N GLN A 276 11.18 7.44 -10.06
CA GLN A 276 10.42 6.38 -9.39
C GLN A 276 11.34 5.44 -8.63
N ARG A 277 12.47 5.04 -9.24
CA ARG A 277 13.46 4.17 -8.63
C ARG A 277 14.17 4.85 -7.45
N LEU A 278 14.58 6.08 -7.58
CA LEU A 278 15.23 6.83 -6.51
C LEU A 278 14.31 7.00 -5.28
N ILE A 279 13.01 7.28 -5.51
CA ILE A 279 12.03 7.37 -4.40
C ILE A 279 11.93 6.02 -3.68
N TRP A 280 11.85 4.93 -4.41
CA TRP A 280 11.77 3.57 -3.86
C TRP A 280 13.00 3.19 -3.04
N ASP A 281 14.20 3.38 -3.62
CA ASP A 281 15.46 3.00 -2.98
C ASP A 281 15.72 3.81 -1.70
N ASP A 282 15.48 5.13 -1.74
CA ASP A 282 15.63 6.01 -0.58
C ASP A 282 14.61 5.67 0.52
N MET A 283 13.38 5.33 0.16
CA MET A 283 12.35 4.86 1.10
C MET A 283 12.77 3.57 1.79
N LEU A 284 13.25 2.57 1.04
CA LEU A 284 13.73 1.31 1.62
C LEU A 284 14.94 1.53 2.54
N ALA A 285 15.90 2.36 2.11
CA ALA A 285 17.06 2.70 2.92
C ALA A 285 16.66 3.37 4.24
N TRP A 286 15.67 4.27 4.20
CA TRP A 286 15.15 4.92 5.40
C TRP A 286 14.42 3.93 6.31
N ILE A 287 13.54 3.07 5.76
CA ILE A 287 12.82 2.03 6.52
C ILE A 287 13.82 1.11 7.22
N ARG A 288 14.81 0.60 6.50
CA ARG A 288 15.85 -0.27 7.08
C ARG A 288 16.55 0.35 8.26
N LYS A 289 16.81 1.67 8.19
CA LYS A 289 17.58 2.39 9.22
C LYS A 289 16.74 2.78 10.43
N HIS A 290 15.46 3.12 10.23
CA HIS A 290 14.67 3.80 11.26
C HIS A 290 13.47 3.00 11.76
N ILE A 291 13.01 1.98 11.01
CA ILE A 291 11.86 1.18 11.42
C ILE A 291 12.34 -0.10 12.10
N VAL A 292 12.05 -0.18 13.39
CA VAL A 292 12.28 -1.40 14.19
C VAL A 292 10.92 -2.07 14.38
N PRO A 293 10.79 -3.37 14.03
CA PRO A 293 9.52 -4.08 14.22
C PRO A 293 9.08 -4.05 15.67
N HIS A 294 7.80 -3.75 15.91
CA HIS A 294 7.23 -3.84 17.24
C HIS A 294 7.22 -5.30 17.69
N THR A 295 7.65 -5.58 18.92
CA THR A 295 7.44 -6.88 19.55
C THR A 295 5.93 -7.07 19.73
N LEU A 296 5.41 -8.22 19.31
CA LEU A 296 4.01 -8.55 19.57
C LEU A 296 3.84 -8.69 21.09
N SER A 297 3.13 -7.75 21.72
CA SER A 297 2.64 -7.88 23.08
C SER A 297 1.41 -8.80 23.10
#